data_d6e8cbc9e20adb5cd82c14284b08d6b5
#
_entry.id   d6e8cbc9e20adb5cd82c14284b08d6b5
#
_cell.length_a   1.000
_cell.length_b   1.000
_cell.length_c   1.000
_cell.angle_alpha   90.00
_cell.angle_beta   90.00
_cell.angle_gamma   90.00
#
_symmetry.space_group_name_H-M   'P 1'
#
loop_
_entity.id
_entity.type
_entity.pdbx_description
1 polymer ?
#
loop_
_entity_poly.entity_id
_entity_poly.type
_entity_poly.pdbx_seq_one_letter_code
_entity_poly.pdbx_strand_id
1 'polypeptide(L)'
;MSELKVKNHKIQRPSHFKKYGALALGIIVIIFVTIFFAVYPTFAVHDIYVKYGKDTYQTTSNATLEAVFSKINDGSVAPGNLVSLTGSVIETGTGAPIVLGVNGKVAPGSTLLKNGDVITATSGQNTVEKKVKKEVEGHIGFNHPGQGPVLTVESVG
;
A
#
# COMPACT_ATOMS: atom_id res chain seq x y z
N MET A 1 41.02 28.53 -70.79
CA MET A 1 40.78 27.66 -69.62
C MET A 1 41.14 28.48 -68.40
N SER A 2 40.14 29.05 -67.73
CA SER A 2 40.32 29.89 -66.53
C SER A 2 39.97 29.03 -65.31
N GLU A 3 41.01 28.79 -64.51
CA GLU A 3 40.81 28.04 -63.25
C GLU A 3 40.10 28.92 -62.24
N LEU A 4 38.93 28.47 -61.76
CA LEU A 4 38.16 29.00 -60.67
C LEU A 4 38.82 28.62 -59.33
N LYS A 5 39.54 29.57 -58.71
CA LYS A 5 40.16 29.42 -57.39
C LYS A 5 39.08 29.54 -56.30
N VAL A 6 38.64 28.41 -55.72
CA VAL A 6 37.70 28.39 -54.60
C VAL A 6 38.40 28.92 -53.35
N LYS A 7 38.00 30.10 -52.88
CA LYS A 7 38.45 30.69 -51.62
C LYS A 7 37.72 29.98 -50.48
N ASN A 8 38.42 29.09 -49.75
CA ASN A 8 37.93 28.53 -48.49
C ASN A 8 37.77 29.66 -47.44
N HIS A 9 36.53 30.08 -47.23
CA HIS A 9 36.17 30.96 -46.11
C HIS A 9 36.16 30.13 -44.84
N LYS A 10 37.24 30.21 -44.03
CA LYS A 10 37.21 29.76 -42.62
C LYS A 10 36.24 30.64 -41.88
N ILE A 11 35.09 30.11 -41.51
CA ILE A 11 34.14 30.74 -40.59
C ILE A 11 34.83 30.86 -39.21
N GLN A 12 35.39 32.02 -38.92
CA GLN A 12 35.89 32.32 -37.58
C GLN A 12 34.69 32.51 -36.66
N ARG A 13 34.44 31.54 -35.81
CA ARG A 13 33.45 31.68 -34.73
C ARG A 13 33.95 32.74 -33.75
N PRO A 14 33.13 33.79 -33.44
CA PRO A 14 33.56 34.89 -32.58
C PRO A 14 33.97 34.36 -31.21
N SER A 15 35.10 34.84 -30.69
CA SER A 15 35.72 34.42 -29.42
C SER A 15 34.81 34.59 -28.19
N HIS A 16 33.79 35.43 -28.30
CA HIS A 16 32.77 35.64 -27.28
C HIS A 16 31.97 34.37 -26.96
N PHE A 17 31.68 33.50 -27.92
CA PHE A 17 30.97 32.24 -27.69
C PHE A 17 31.71 31.29 -26.74
N LYS A 18 33.05 31.30 -26.71
CA LYS A 18 33.82 30.47 -25.79
C LYS A 18 33.73 30.92 -24.34
N LYS A 19 33.71 32.24 -24.09
CA LYS A 19 33.64 32.82 -22.73
C LYS A 19 32.25 32.65 -22.12
N TYR A 20 31.18 32.90 -22.87
CA TYR A 20 29.80 32.71 -22.37
C TYR A 20 29.40 31.25 -22.24
N GLY A 21 29.92 30.36 -23.09
CA GLY A 21 29.70 28.93 -22.99
C GLY A 21 30.24 28.33 -21.69
N ALA A 22 31.44 28.72 -21.26
CA ALA A 22 32.02 28.26 -20.02
C ALA A 22 31.24 28.78 -18.79
N LEU A 23 30.78 30.03 -18.83
CA LEU A 23 30.01 30.64 -17.75
C LEU A 23 28.60 30.02 -17.63
N ALA A 24 27.94 29.77 -18.77
CA ALA A 24 26.65 29.08 -18.81
C ALA A 24 26.74 27.64 -18.27
N LEU A 25 27.81 26.93 -18.63
CA LEU A 25 28.05 25.58 -18.15
C LEU A 25 28.30 25.55 -16.64
N GLY A 26 29.04 26.53 -16.10
CA GLY A 26 29.25 26.69 -14.66
C GLY A 26 27.93 26.92 -13.90
N ILE A 27 27.06 27.78 -14.41
CA ILE A 27 25.74 28.05 -13.81
C ILE A 27 24.87 26.77 -13.81
N ILE A 28 24.85 26.01 -14.91
CA ILE A 28 24.09 24.78 -15.02
C ILE A 28 24.58 23.76 -13.98
N VAL A 29 25.89 23.60 -13.83
CA VAL A 29 26.45 22.67 -12.83
C VAL A 29 26.05 23.09 -11.41
N ILE A 30 26.11 24.36 -11.08
CA ILE A 30 25.70 24.86 -9.75
C ILE A 30 24.22 24.57 -9.49
N ILE A 31 23.36 24.81 -10.49
CA ILE A 31 21.92 24.49 -10.38
C ILE A 31 21.71 22.99 -10.14
N PHE A 32 22.38 22.13 -10.90
CA PHE A 32 22.28 20.67 -10.71
C PHE A 32 22.76 20.23 -9.32
N VAL A 33 23.88 20.76 -8.85
CA VAL A 33 24.43 20.46 -7.51
C VAL A 33 23.45 20.94 -6.42
N THR A 34 22.88 22.13 -6.56
CA THR A 34 21.91 22.67 -5.58
C THR A 34 20.64 21.81 -5.53
N ILE A 35 20.10 21.42 -6.70
CA ILE A 35 18.94 20.53 -6.79
C ILE A 35 19.28 19.17 -6.20
N PHE A 36 20.46 18.61 -6.51
CA PHE A 36 20.89 17.32 -5.98
C PHE A 36 20.93 17.33 -4.45
N PHE A 37 21.57 18.33 -3.83
CA PHE A 37 21.63 18.44 -2.37
C PHE A 37 20.29 18.76 -1.72
N ALA A 38 19.36 19.43 -2.42
CA ALA A 38 18.03 19.72 -1.91
C ALA A 38 17.10 18.49 -1.96
N VAL A 39 17.26 17.66 -3.00
CA VAL A 39 16.34 16.53 -3.28
C VAL A 39 16.87 15.20 -2.74
N TYR A 40 18.19 15.02 -2.71
CA TYR A 40 18.81 13.77 -2.24
C TYR A 40 18.37 13.32 -0.84
N PRO A 41 18.27 14.18 0.19
CA PRO A 41 17.79 13.75 1.51
C PRO A 41 16.36 13.23 1.51
N THR A 42 15.53 13.67 0.54
CA THR A 42 14.13 13.24 0.42
C THR A 42 14.02 11.78 -0.06
N PHE A 43 15.01 11.30 -0.82
CA PHE A 43 15.05 9.93 -1.32
C PHE A 43 15.95 9.01 -0.51
N ALA A 44 16.79 9.55 0.36
CA ALA A 44 17.65 8.74 1.21
C ALA A 44 16.81 8.01 2.26
N VAL A 45 16.97 6.68 2.33
CA VAL A 45 16.39 5.90 3.42
C VAL A 45 17.13 6.26 4.70
N HIS A 46 16.39 6.70 5.71
CA HIS A 46 16.89 7.08 7.01
C HIS A 46 16.05 6.47 8.12
N ASP A 47 16.61 6.38 9.30
CA ASP A 47 15.88 5.88 10.46
C ASP A 47 14.82 6.87 10.91
N ILE A 48 13.66 6.35 11.23
CA ILE A 48 12.53 7.08 11.81
C ILE A 48 12.05 6.38 13.07
N TYR A 49 11.37 7.11 13.93
CA TYR A 49 10.78 6.59 15.16
C TYR A 49 9.25 6.73 15.06
N VAL A 50 8.55 5.62 15.32
CA VAL A 50 7.09 5.56 15.32
C VAL A 50 6.61 5.09 16.70
N LYS A 51 5.39 5.47 17.07
CA LYS A 51 4.78 5.10 18.35
C LYS A 51 3.64 4.11 18.14
N TYR A 52 3.58 3.10 18.99
CA TYR A 52 2.44 2.19 19.10
C TYR A 52 2.13 1.93 20.57
N GLY A 53 0.94 2.32 21.02
CA GLY A 53 0.59 2.33 22.43
C GLY A 53 1.48 3.29 23.24
N LYS A 54 2.25 2.76 24.19
CA LYS A 54 3.19 3.52 25.02
C LYS A 54 4.63 3.43 24.51
N ASP A 55 4.91 2.56 23.56
CA ASP A 55 6.26 2.23 23.11
C ASP A 55 6.63 3.00 21.85
N THR A 56 7.93 3.20 21.67
CA THR A 56 8.51 3.82 20.49
C THR A 56 9.40 2.81 19.79
N TYR A 57 9.20 2.64 18.49
CA TYR A 57 9.90 1.70 17.65
C TYR A 57 10.72 2.41 16.59
N GLN A 58 11.97 1.97 16.40
CA GLN A 58 12.81 2.44 15.31
C GLN A 58 12.53 1.62 14.05
N THR A 59 12.36 2.33 12.94
CA THR A 59 12.18 1.74 11.61
C THR A 59 12.79 2.66 10.56
N THR A 60 12.59 2.37 9.29
CA THR A 60 13.14 3.16 8.17
C THR A 60 12.05 3.96 7.48
N SER A 61 12.41 5.09 6.87
CA SER A 61 11.49 6.01 6.19
C SER A 61 10.77 5.41 4.97
N ASN A 62 11.21 4.25 4.47
CA ASN A 62 10.55 3.49 3.41
C ASN A 62 9.68 2.34 3.94
N ALA A 63 9.55 2.19 5.26
CA ALA A 63 8.75 1.14 5.85
C ALA A 63 7.24 1.46 5.72
N THR A 64 6.46 0.44 5.37
CA THR A 64 5.00 0.56 5.32
C THR A 64 4.38 0.28 6.68
N LEU A 65 3.19 0.83 6.90
CA LEU A 65 2.40 0.63 8.12
C LEU A 65 2.23 -0.86 8.45
N GLU A 66 1.85 -1.67 7.47
CA GLU A 66 1.65 -3.12 7.63
C GLU A 66 2.96 -3.84 7.98
N ALA A 67 4.08 -3.52 7.30
CA ALA A 67 5.37 -4.14 7.55
C ALA A 67 5.90 -3.83 8.96
N VAL A 68 5.65 -2.63 9.48
CA VAL A 68 6.02 -2.28 10.85
C VAL A 68 5.06 -2.94 11.83
N PHE A 69 3.75 -2.83 11.60
CA PHE A 69 2.75 -3.41 12.49
C PHE A 69 2.91 -4.93 12.65
N SER A 70 3.19 -5.66 11.58
CA SER A 70 3.42 -7.12 11.65
C SER A 70 4.63 -7.52 12.53
N LYS A 71 5.60 -6.63 12.69
CA LYS A 71 6.79 -6.87 13.56
C LYS A 71 6.53 -6.53 15.02
N ILE A 72 5.66 -5.54 15.29
CA ILE A 72 5.42 -5.05 16.65
C ILE A 72 4.15 -5.63 17.28
N ASN A 73 3.27 -6.23 16.47
CA ASN A 73 2.05 -6.88 16.98
C ASN A 73 2.42 -8.19 17.68
N ASP A 74 2.16 -8.24 18.96
CA ASP A 74 2.37 -9.42 19.82
C ASP A 74 1.22 -10.45 19.76
N GLY A 75 0.27 -10.27 18.83
CA GLY A 75 -0.93 -11.08 18.71
C GLY A 75 -2.13 -10.54 19.48
N SER A 76 -1.98 -9.43 20.21
CA SER A 76 -3.09 -8.80 20.93
C SER A 76 -4.15 -8.21 20.00
N VAL A 77 -3.76 -7.85 18.78
CA VAL A 77 -4.65 -7.40 17.71
C VAL A 77 -4.70 -8.47 16.62
N ALA A 78 -5.87 -9.03 16.37
CA ALA A 78 -6.09 -10.12 15.44
C ALA A 78 -7.28 -9.84 14.52
N PRO A 79 -7.34 -10.46 13.32
CA PRO A 79 -8.54 -10.44 12.50
C PRO A 79 -9.71 -11.13 13.24
N GLY A 80 -10.93 -10.82 12.85
CA GLY A 80 -12.12 -11.47 13.37
C GLY A 80 -12.21 -12.94 12.95
N ASN A 81 -13.15 -13.66 13.52
CA ASN A 81 -13.43 -15.05 13.18
C ASN A 81 -14.69 -15.16 12.32
N LEU A 82 -14.78 -16.21 11.52
CA LEU A 82 -16.05 -16.65 10.96
C LEU A 82 -16.82 -17.41 12.03
N VAL A 83 -18.04 -16.99 12.30
CA VAL A 83 -18.89 -17.60 13.31
C VAL A 83 -20.19 -18.11 12.71
N SER A 84 -20.72 -19.20 13.27
CA SER A 84 -22.03 -19.73 12.90
C SER A 84 -23.14 -18.79 13.36
N LEU A 85 -24.34 -19.03 12.88
CA LEU A 85 -25.54 -18.32 13.32
C LEU A 85 -25.85 -18.49 14.82
N THR A 86 -25.33 -19.55 15.45
CA THR A 86 -25.42 -19.80 16.88
C THR A 86 -24.27 -19.18 17.68
N GLY A 87 -23.31 -18.51 17.03
CA GLY A 87 -22.17 -17.83 17.65
C GLY A 87 -20.93 -18.71 17.86
N SER A 88 -20.97 -20.00 17.45
CA SER A 88 -19.77 -20.85 17.51
C SER A 88 -18.75 -20.47 16.45
N VAL A 89 -17.47 -20.51 16.81
CA VAL A 89 -16.38 -20.22 15.84
C VAL A 89 -16.26 -21.37 14.85
N ILE A 90 -16.42 -21.07 13.57
CA ILE A 90 -16.22 -22.00 12.44
C ILE A 90 -14.76 -21.96 12.01
N GLU A 91 -14.22 -20.76 11.83
CA GLU A 91 -12.86 -20.57 11.35
C GLU A 91 -12.24 -19.32 11.99
N THR A 92 -11.02 -19.47 12.49
CA THR A 92 -10.29 -18.40 13.17
C THR A 92 -9.59 -17.50 12.17
N GLY A 93 -9.71 -16.19 12.33
CA GLY A 93 -8.96 -15.21 11.55
C GLY A 93 -9.49 -14.91 10.14
N THR A 94 -10.65 -15.48 9.76
CA THR A 94 -11.27 -15.29 8.44
C THR A 94 -12.46 -14.33 8.46
N GLY A 95 -12.72 -13.68 9.60
CA GLY A 95 -13.69 -12.61 9.73
C GLY A 95 -13.20 -11.29 9.13
N ALA A 96 -13.66 -10.16 9.68
CA ALA A 96 -13.20 -8.85 9.22
C ALA A 96 -11.70 -8.67 9.51
N PRO A 97 -10.94 -8.00 8.61
CA PRO A 97 -9.51 -7.75 8.79
C PRO A 97 -9.25 -6.75 9.93
N ILE A 98 -8.00 -6.71 10.40
CA ILE A 98 -7.50 -5.67 11.30
C ILE A 98 -7.64 -4.32 10.63
N VAL A 99 -8.10 -3.32 11.37
CA VAL A 99 -8.15 -1.94 10.92
C VAL A 99 -6.91 -1.20 11.45
N LEU A 100 -6.06 -0.76 10.52
CA LEU A 100 -4.85 0.02 10.84
C LEU A 100 -5.12 1.51 10.67
N GLY A 101 -4.39 2.32 11.43
CA GLY A 101 -4.46 3.76 11.33
C GLY A 101 -3.13 4.44 11.67
N VAL A 102 -3.00 5.68 11.21
CA VAL A 102 -1.87 6.56 11.49
C VAL A 102 -2.40 7.91 11.98
N ASN A 103 -1.90 8.39 13.10
CA ASN A 103 -2.27 9.68 13.69
C ASN A 103 -3.81 9.82 13.89
N GLY A 104 -4.45 8.74 14.33
CA GLY A 104 -5.90 8.71 14.61
C GLY A 104 -6.79 8.60 13.36
N LYS A 105 -6.23 8.39 12.18
CA LYS A 105 -6.99 8.19 10.93
C LYS A 105 -6.74 6.79 10.39
N VAL A 106 -7.79 6.12 9.91
CA VAL A 106 -7.65 4.84 9.20
C VAL A 106 -6.77 5.03 7.97
N ALA A 107 -5.82 4.14 7.80
CA ALA A 107 -4.85 4.18 6.72
C ALA A 107 -4.63 2.77 6.14
N PRO A 108 -4.42 2.65 4.82
CA PRO A 108 -4.09 1.37 4.21
C PRO A 108 -2.72 0.88 4.68
N GLY A 109 -2.53 -0.44 4.74
CA GLY A 109 -1.27 -1.06 5.17
C GLY A 109 -0.04 -0.64 4.35
N SER A 110 -0.25 -0.22 3.09
CA SER A 110 0.80 0.30 2.19
C SER A 110 1.26 1.74 2.50
N THR A 111 0.65 2.41 3.47
CA THR A 111 1.03 3.78 3.87
C THR A 111 2.47 3.82 4.36
N LEU A 112 3.29 4.70 3.78
CA LEU A 112 4.65 4.95 4.25
C LEU A 112 4.60 5.76 5.54
N LEU A 113 5.38 5.32 6.52
CA LEU A 113 5.46 5.96 7.82
C LEU A 113 6.46 7.13 7.83
N LYS A 114 6.19 8.10 8.68
CA LYS A 114 7.05 9.27 8.89
C LYS A 114 7.53 9.31 10.34
N ASN A 115 8.61 10.04 10.56
CA ASN A 115 9.12 10.22 11.90
C ASN A 115 8.08 10.90 12.81
N GLY A 116 7.83 10.29 13.96
CA GLY A 116 6.85 10.75 14.95
C GLY A 116 5.42 10.24 14.71
N ASP A 117 5.15 9.45 13.68
CA ASP A 117 3.82 8.87 13.45
C ASP A 117 3.37 7.98 14.61
N VAL A 118 2.09 8.06 14.92
CA VAL A 118 1.43 7.23 15.92
C VAL A 118 0.57 6.18 15.22
N ILE A 119 0.97 4.92 15.37
CA ILE A 119 0.24 3.77 14.80
C ILE A 119 -0.91 3.41 15.74
N THR A 120 -2.07 3.14 15.16
CA THR A 120 -3.22 2.58 15.85
C THR A 120 -3.68 1.32 15.12
N ALA A 121 -4.14 0.32 15.88
CA ALA A 121 -4.68 -0.89 15.32
C ALA A 121 -5.91 -1.33 16.13
N THR A 122 -6.92 -1.82 15.44
CA THR A 122 -8.14 -2.35 16.04
C THR A 122 -8.38 -3.74 15.48
N SER A 123 -8.68 -4.70 16.34
CA SER A 123 -9.02 -6.06 15.94
C SER A 123 -10.22 -6.09 15.01
N GLY A 124 -10.20 -7.02 14.06
CA GLY A 124 -11.31 -7.27 13.18
C GLY A 124 -12.53 -7.80 13.93
N GLN A 125 -13.71 -7.55 13.38
CA GLN A 125 -14.96 -8.07 13.93
C GLN A 125 -15.25 -9.47 13.40
N ASN A 126 -15.94 -10.27 14.19
CA ASN A 126 -16.43 -11.56 13.72
C ASN A 126 -17.44 -11.38 12.59
N THR A 127 -17.37 -12.24 11.59
CA THR A 127 -18.31 -12.29 10.47
C THR A 127 -19.19 -13.52 10.62
N VAL A 128 -20.49 -13.34 10.49
CA VAL A 128 -21.45 -14.47 10.58
C VAL A 128 -21.55 -15.15 9.22
N GLU A 129 -21.60 -16.49 9.20
CA GLU A 129 -21.81 -17.26 7.97
C GLU A 129 -23.07 -16.83 7.22
N LYS A 130 -23.02 -16.84 5.88
CA LYS A 130 -24.18 -16.52 5.05
C LYS A 130 -25.08 -17.72 4.91
N LYS A 131 -26.39 -17.56 5.18
CA LYS A 131 -27.38 -18.58 4.83
C LYS A 131 -27.51 -18.67 3.32
N VAL A 132 -27.23 -19.83 2.76
CA VAL A 132 -27.56 -20.15 1.37
C VAL A 132 -28.84 -20.98 1.37
N LYS A 133 -29.94 -20.44 0.88
CA LYS A 133 -31.14 -21.22 0.58
C LYS A 133 -30.85 -22.02 -0.69
N LYS A 134 -30.66 -23.32 -0.58
CA LYS A 134 -30.66 -24.25 -1.71
C LYS A 134 -32.06 -24.77 -1.88
N GLU A 135 -32.78 -24.35 -2.89
CA GLU A 135 -33.99 -25.04 -3.31
C GLU A 135 -33.56 -26.39 -3.90
N VAL A 136 -33.88 -27.48 -3.17
CA VAL A 136 -33.73 -28.81 -3.71
C VAL A 136 -35.08 -29.15 -4.32
N GLU A 137 -35.16 -29.27 -5.64
CA GLU A 137 -36.30 -29.89 -6.31
C GLU A 137 -36.32 -31.36 -5.88
N GLY A 138 -37.07 -31.62 -4.82
CA GLY A 138 -37.39 -32.98 -4.39
C GLY A 138 -38.46 -33.55 -5.33
N HIS A 139 -38.10 -34.59 -6.05
CA HIS A 139 -39.12 -35.42 -6.72
C HIS A 139 -39.97 -36.09 -5.63
N ILE A 140 -41.14 -35.53 -5.36
CA ILE A 140 -42.07 -36.09 -4.38
C ILE A 140 -42.79 -37.24 -5.08
N GLY A 141 -42.34 -38.45 -4.81
CA GLY A 141 -43.13 -39.63 -5.10
C GLY A 141 -44.33 -39.65 -4.12
N PHE A 142 -45.50 -39.29 -4.56
CA PHE A 142 -46.72 -39.37 -3.78
C PHE A 142 -47.11 -40.84 -3.54
N ASN A 143 -46.75 -41.41 -2.40
CA ASN A 143 -47.34 -42.68 -1.95
C ASN A 143 -48.09 -42.56 -0.63
N HIS A 144 -48.26 -41.35 -0.05
CA HIS A 144 -49.10 -41.20 1.15
C HIS A 144 -49.87 -39.88 1.09
N PRO A 145 -51.21 -39.91 1.11
CA PRO A 145 -51.99 -38.70 1.23
C PRO A 145 -51.86 -38.16 2.66
N GLY A 146 -51.30 -36.93 2.78
CA GLY A 146 -51.26 -36.21 4.04
C GLY A 146 -49.89 -35.61 4.46
N GLN A 147 -48.80 -35.88 3.75
CA GLN A 147 -47.52 -35.21 4.03
C GLN A 147 -47.26 -34.07 3.04
N GLY A 148 -47.25 -32.85 3.54
CA GLY A 148 -46.84 -31.69 2.78
C GLY A 148 -45.31 -31.69 2.53
N PRO A 149 -44.84 -30.85 1.63
CA PRO A 149 -43.42 -30.77 1.27
C PRO A 149 -42.57 -30.43 2.51
N VAL A 150 -41.58 -31.27 2.81
CA VAL A 150 -40.59 -31.00 3.86
C VAL A 150 -39.48 -30.16 3.23
N LEU A 151 -39.37 -28.90 3.64
CA LEU A 151 -38.25 -28.04 3.30
C LEU A 151 -37.07 -28.35 4.23
N THR A 152 -36.05 -29.03 3.74
CA THR A 152 -34.80 -29.21 4.46
C THR A 152 -33.93 -28.00 4.19
N VAL A 153 -33.60 -27.24 5.22
CA VAL A 153 -32.62 -26.15 5.15
C VAL A 153 -31.28 -26.72 5.56
N GLU A 154 -30.38 -26.98 4.62
CA GLU A 154 -29.00 -27.28 4.93
C GLU A 154 -28.21 -25.96 5.04
N SER A 155 -27.54 -25.75 6.19
CA SER A 155 -26.51 -24.74 6.31
C SER A 155 -25.24 -25.32 5.72
N VAL A 156 -24.69 -24.67 4.68
CA VAL A 156 -23.39 -25.02 4.14
C VAL A 156 -22.38 -24.11 4.86
N GLY A 157 -21.63 -24.72 5.78
CA GLY A 157 -20.47 -24.12 6.42
C GLY A 157 -19.29 -24.01 5.46
#